data_2e8e4ad6e23e8fce79e6cc5752706403
#
_entry.id   2e8e4ad6e23e8fce79e6cc5752706403
#
_cell.length_a   1.000
_cell.length_b   1.000
_cell.length_c   1.000
_cell.angle_alpha   90.00
_cell.angle_beta   90.00
_cell.angle_gamma   90.00
#
_symmetry.space_group_name_H-M   'P 1'
#
loop_
_entity.id
_entity.type
_entity.pdbx_description
1 polymer ?
#
loop_
_entity_poly.entity_id
_entity_poly.type
_entity_poly.pdbx_seq_one_letter_code
_entity_poly.pdbx_strand_id
1 'polypeptide(L)'
;MDAKLELQKSVLYLFKSVLPIKIKAKCNYLDLLLEGVYIMPEARQYLDERLKGFCTREFGNNVVHYNRTALFESFKDVDRANVERLLVDQLDHYLSVYTQTEETSSKPINSSLVYVPVKSETYECEPFIFNTTVISIITEEELIKRVTDLLSSGIALNSATQEGLVNIFKAYKDKFDINAIKNKEFLMYVCKELNLVPKKAEQLLRYCAYRITSNPMIINSARERKNLYSRICFYTTTINRILKQYVEENGVEPIAQQFNRYRKLWIILKHAGKDAATIINRARKLSNKLNRPHKLQVLDRINDKNIDIEDVKKELEKVTIFKKFSLLNAIYNAKSNDKMYVIRNGHTYSTTKEHTSKASFKVKNLIFNSIKKDIGKNIKGKRFYIPEEIMYAIPTSQKNFIDNIPMYTRYKMDMNSIIGIHWTNSENGRVDLDLHYTSKNIHIGWNSRFDSKENILYTGDLTDAPTPKGATEAFYIKDNLKNDFGMISVNNYSGNPGLFELFIGADPDKKIYDHNGIINAENLAFKFTGLSMNDDNEKCFGIIDSQEDSREFIFVDSSSGFDRVPAYSDLKEVMLNAIRSMAKNRLYLNELIEKLGGEVVLDKESADYDLSINNLVKDSFNFLFKADV
;
A
#
# COMPACT_ATOMS: atom_id res chain seq x y z
N MET A 1 -11.30 9.71 -27.10
CA MET A 1 -10.69 10.32 -25.91
C MET A 1 -9.37 10.94 -26.34
N ASP A 2 -9.09 12.16 -25.97
CA ASP A 2 -7.88 12.87 -26.43
C ASP A 2 -6.64 12.28 -25.72
N ALA A 3 -5.80 11.55 -26.47
CA ALA A 3 -4.60 10.90 -25.94
C ALA A 3 -3.63 11.89 -25.25
N LYS A 4 -3.62 13.15 -25.71
CA LYS A 4 -2.81 14.21 -25.10
C LYS A 4 -3.36 14.62 -23.73
N LEU A 5 -4.68 14.63 -23.57
CA LEU A 5 -5.33 14.94 -22.31
C LEU A 5 -5.04 13.86 -21.27
N GLU A 6 -5.15 12.58 -21.64
CA GLU A 6 -4.85 11.47 -20.73
C GLU A 6 -3.37 11.41 -20.35
N LEU A 7 -2.47 11.76 -21.29
CA LEU A 7 -1.06 11.91 -20.97
C LEU A 7 -0.83 13.02 -19.94
N GLN A 8 -1.42 14.22 -20.14
CA GLN A 8 -1.28 15.34 -19.19
C GLN A 8 -1.85 15.00 -17.81
N LYS A 9 -3.02 14.37 -17.74
CA LYS A 9 -3.59 13.91 -16.45
C LYS A 9 -2.65 12.93 -15.75
N SER A 10 -2.04 12.01 -16.52
CA SER A 10 -1.11 11.04 -15.96
C SER A 10 0.16 11.70 -15.40
N VAL A 11 0.69 12.69 -16.12
CA VAL A 11 1.86 13.45 -15.66
C VAL A 11 1.53 14.30 -14.45
N LEU A 12 0.36 14.95 -14.43
CA LEU A 12 -0.14 15.70 -13.28
C LEU A 12 -0.28 14.79 -12.04
N TYR A 13 -0.95 13.65 -12.19
CA TYR A 13 -1.15 12.72 -11.09
C TYR A 13 0.17 12.23 -10.48
N LEU A 14 1.10 11.79 -11.35
CA LEU A 14 2.35 11.16 -10.91
C LEU A 14 3.40 12.16 -10.40
N PHE A 15 3.52 13.31 -11.06
CA PHE A 15 4.66 14.22 -10.86
C PHE A 15 4.26 15.64 -10.46
N LYS A 16 2.95 15.90 -10.31
CA LYS A 16 2.42 17.24 -10.00
C LYS A 16 3.00 18.29 -10.95
N SER A 17 3.07 17.92 -12.22
CA SER A 17 3.69 18.72 -13.27
C SER A 17 2.93 18.56 -14.57
N VAL A 18 3.12 19.52 -15.48
CA VAL A 18 2.55 19.49 -16.83
C VAL A 18 3.65 19.46 -17.88
N LEU A 19 3.41 18.73 -18.97
CA LEU A 19 4.26 18.81 -20.15
C LEU A 19 3.99 20.11 -20.90
N PRO A 20 4.99 20.71 -21.59
CA PRO A 20 4.84 21.93 -22.37
C PRO A 20 4.05 21.72 -23.67
N ILE A 21 2.86 21.16 -23.58
CA ILE A 21 1.93 20.93 -24.67
C ILE A 21 0.93 22.08 -24.71
N LYS A 22 1.06 22.99 -25.67
CA LYS A 22 0.17 24.15 -25.78
C LYS A 22 -1.29 23.78 -25.92
N ILE A 23 -2.14 24.40 -25.13
CA ILE A 23 -3.58 24.27 -25.12
C ILE A 23 -4.19 25.65 -25.40
N LYS A 24 -5.28 25.68 -26.19
CA LYS A 24 -5.87 26.96 -26.67
C LYS A 24 -6.79 27.65 -25.64
N ALA A 25 -7.04 27.10 -24.48
CA ALA A 25 -7.99 27.62 -23.51
C ALA A 25 -7.30 28.48 -22.44
N LYS A 26 -7.90 29.64 -22.11
CA LYS A 26 -7.57 30.40 -20.91
C LYS A 26 -8.43 29.90 -19.76
N CYS A 27 -7.83 29.71 -18.60
CA CYS A 27 -8.45 29.21 -17.40
C CYS A 27 -8.16 30.16 -16.22
N ASN A 28 -9.11 30.35 -15.33
CA ASN A 28 -8.87 31.05 -14.07
C ASN A 28 -8.33 30.05 -13.05
N TYR A 29 -7.21 30.39 -12.39
CA TYR A 29 -6.49 29.50 -11.47
C TYR A 29 -6.59 29.92 -10.01
N LEU A 30 -7.25 31.05 -9.71
CA LEU A 30 -7.41 31.54 -8.34
C LEU A 30 -8.20 30.56 -7.47
N ASP A 31 -9.24 29.95 -8.05
CA ASP A 31 -10.06 28.96 -7.34
C ASP A 31 -9.24 27.75 -6.85
N LEU A 32 -8.22 27.33 -7.65
CA LEU A 32 -7.34 26.22 -7.27
C LEU A 32 -6.43 26.56 -6.09
N LEU A 33 -6.00 27.83 -5.98
CA LEU A 33 -5.21 28.25 -4.84
C LEU A 33 -6.00 28.14 -3.54
N LEU A 34 -7.30 28.48 -3.58
CA LEU A 34 -8.20 28.34 -2.43
C LEU A 34 -8.42 26.87 -2.02
N GLU A 35 -8.25 25.97 -2.96
CA GLU A 35 -8.30 24.52 -2.72
C GLU A 35 -6.92 23.92 -2.35
N GLY A 36 -5.91 24.76 -2.11
CA GLY A 36 -4.57 24.31 -1.76
C GLY A 36 -3.74 23.82 -2.96
N VAL A 37 -4.08 24.22 -4.20
CA VAL A 37 -3.31 23.89 -5.40
C VAL A 37 -2.74 25.16 -6.06
N TYR A 38 -1.43 25.32 -5.99
CA TYR A 38 -0.74 26.42 -6.64
C TYR A 38 -0.20 26.00 -7.99
N ILE A 39 -0.57 26.75 -9.05
CA ILE A 39 -0.04 26.51 -10.40
C ILE A 39 1.00 27.56 -10.70
N MET A 40 2.24 27.13 -10.93
CA MET A 40 3.33 28.02 -11.30
C MET A 40 2.97 28.83 -12.55
N PRO A 41 3.30 30.13 -12.62
CA PRO A 41 2.90 31.02 -13.71
C PRO A 41 3.20 30.47 -15.11
N GLU A 42 4.37 29.86 -15.27
CA GLU A 42 4.82 29.25 -16.54
C GLU A 42 4.03 28.00 -16.93
N ALA A 43 3.44 27.29 -15.95
CA ALA A 43 2.65 26.09 -16.18
C ALA A 43 1.21 26.41 -16.64
N ARG A 44 0.69 27.59 -16.34
CA ARG A 44 -0.70 28.00 -16.60
C ARG A 44 -1.12 27.89 -18.06
N GLN A 45 -0.22 28.19 -19.00
CA GLN A 45 -0.49 28.10 -20.45
C GLN A 45 -0.68 26.66 -20.98
N TYR A 46 -0.42 25.66 -20.16
CA TYR A 46 -0.51 24.24 -20.52
C TYR A 46 -1.66 23.51 -19.83
N LEU A 47 -2.53 24.24 -19.10
CA LEU A 47 -3.73 23.71 -18.47
C LEU A 47 -5.00 24.29 -19.11
N ASP A 48 -6.02 23.47 -19.27
CA ASP A 48 -7.38 23.88 -19.63
C ASP A 48 -8.37 23.59 -18.49
N GLU A 49 -9.66 23.95 -18.66
CA GLU A 49 -10.70 23.71 -17.64
C GLU A 49 -10.84 22.23 -17.26
N ARG A 50 -10.56 21.29 -18.18
CA ARG A 50 -10.62 19.84 -17.89
C ARG A 50 -9.49 19.42 -16.99
N LEU A 51 -8.29 19.94 -17.20
CA LEU A 51 -7.12 19.69 -16.34
C LEU A 51 -7.25 20.44 -15.03
N LYS A 52 -7.84 21.64 -15.01
CA LYS A 52 -8.19 22.34 -13.79
C LYS A 52 -9.13 21.49 -12.92
N GLY A 53 -10.25 21.02 -13.47
CA GLY A 53 -11.17 20.14 -12.75
C GLY A 53 -10.55 18.81 -12.30
N PHE A 54 -9.51 18.34 -13.00
CA PHE A 54 -8.71 17.22 -12.56
C PHE A 54 -7.85 17.58 -11.35
N CYS A 55 -7.18 18.75 -11.36
CA CYS A 55 -6.35 19.22 -10.25
C CYS A 55 -7.18 19.42 -8.98
N THR A 56 -8.36 20.05 -9.09
CA THR A 56 -9.33 20.19 -7.98
C THR A 56 -9.64 18.84 -7.34
N ARG A 57 -10.04 17.87 -8.14
CA ARG A 57 -10.45 16.55 -7.64
C ARG A 57 -9.32 15.73 -7.03
N GLU A 58 -8.13 15.77 -7.62
CA GLU A 58 -7.02 14.88 -7.22
C GLU A 58 -6.11 15.51 -6.15
N PHE A 59 -6.03 16.83 -6.12
CA PHE A 59 -5.07 17.55 -5.26
C PHE A 59 -5.74 18.57 -4.36
N GLY A 60 -6.99 18.94 -4.64
CA GLY A 60 -7.75 19.83 -3.76
C GLY A 60 -7.85 19.18 -2.39
N ASN A 61 -7.31 19.84 -1.39
CA ASN A 61 -7.65 19.49 -0.03
C ASN A 61 -9.13 19.80 0.10
N ASN A 62 -9.92 18.90 0.65
CA ASN A 62 -11.28 19.19 1.09
C ASN A 62 -11.23 20.16 2.28
N VAL A 63 -10.66 21.33 2.06
CA VAL A 63 -10.94 22.49 2.87
C VAL A 63 -12.42 22.71 2.68
N VAL A 64 -13.17 22.44 3.72
CA VAL A 64 -14.62 22.46 3.83
C VAL A 64 -15.23 23.39 2.79
N HIS A 65 -15.98 22.84 1.83
CA HIS A 65 -16.76 23.62 0.88
C HIS A 65 -17.79 24.44 1.66
N TYR A 66 -17.40 25.63 2.07
CA TYR A 66 -18.34 26.59 2.60
C TYR A 66 -19.17 27.10 1.43
N ASN A 67 -20.47 26.91 1.57
CA ASN A 67 -21.42 27.52 0.67
C ASN A 67 -21.20 29.05 0.77
N ARG A 68 -20.73 29.68 -0.31
CA ARG A 68 -20.40 31.11 -0.39
C ARG A 68 -21.56 32.01 0.09
N THR A 69 -22.79 31.50 0.04
CA THR A 69 -24.01 32.18 0.51
C THR A 69 -24.22 32.09 2.02
N ALA A 70 -23.56 31.18 2.72
CA ALA A 70 -23.80 30.96 4.16
C ALA A 70 -23.08 31.96 5.07
N LEU A 71 -22.08 32.70 4.58
CA LEU A 71 -21.33 33.66 5.38
C LEU A 71 -22.20 34.81 5.91
N PHE A 72 -23.28 35.11 5.26
CA PHE A 72 -24.19 36.23 5.63
C PHE A 72 -25.43 35.78 6.36
N GLU A 73 -25.73 34.49 6.42
CA GLU A 73 -27.02 34.02 6.97
C GLU A 73 -27.01 33.66 8.45
N SER A 74 -25.86 33.55 9.11
CA SER A 74 -25.84 33.20 10.54
C SER A 74 -24.61 33.74 11.27
N PHE A 75 -24.82 34.85 11.98
CA PHE A 75 -23.86 35.37 12.97
C PHE A 75 -23.46 34.33 14.03
N LYS A 76 -24.27 33.31 14.24
CA LYS A 76 -23.98 32.19 15.18
C LYS A 76 -22.83 31.30 14.71
N ASP A 77 -22.58 31.19 13.41
CA ASP A 77 -21.48 30.41 12.88
C ASP A 77 -20.15 31.18 12.92
N VAL A 78 -20.19 32.51 12.88
CA VAL A 78 -19.02 33.36 13.04
C VAL A 78 -18.45 33.25 14.46
N ASP A 79 -19.31 33.20 15.46
CA ASP A 79 -18.91 33.07 16.87
C ASP A 79 -18.28 31.69 17.20
N ARG A 80 -18.52 30.68 16.35
CA ARG A 80 -17.98 29.32 16.50
C ARG A 80 -16.78 29.03 15.59
N ALA A 81 -16.51 29.88 14.63
CA ALA A 81 -15.41 29.71 13.71
C ALA A 81 -14.09 30.13 14.35
N ASN A 82 -13.04 29.35 14.14
CA ASN A 82 -11.69 29.77 14.53
C ASN A 82 -11.21 30.92 13.63
N VAL A 83 -10.16 31.62 14.07
CA VAL A 83 -9.62 32.82 13.39
C VAL A 83 -9.11 32.48 11.99
N GLU A 84 -8.50 31.30 11.83
CA GLU A 84 -7.99 30.82 10.54
C GLU A 84 -9.11 30.62 9.52
N ARG A 85 -10.24 30.08 9.95
CA ARG A 85 -11.44 29.93 9.12
C ARG A 85 -11.97 31.28 8.65
N LEU A 86 -12.09 32.23 9.57
CA LEU A 86 -12.57 33.57 9.25
C LEU A 86 -11.64 34.28 8.26
N LEU A 87 -10.31 34.10 8.38
CA LEU A 87 -9.34 34.64 7.44
C LEU A 87 -9.46 34.04 6.04
N VAL A 88 -9.64 32.73 5.94
CA VAL A 88 -9.83 32.04 4.64
C VAL A 88 -11.14 32.48 3.99
N ASP A 89 -12.22 32.54 4.73
CA ASP A 89 -13.53 32.99 4.25
C ASP A 89 -13.48 34.47 3.81
N GLN A 90 -12.74 35.31 4.53
CA GLN A 90 -12.54 36.72 4.18
C GLN A 90 -11.68 36.85 2.90
N LEU A 91 -10.65 36.06 2.77
CA LEU A 91 -9.82 36.03 1.56
C LEU A 91 -10.62 35.56 0.33
N ASP A 92 -11.46 34.51 0.48
CA ASP A 92 -12.35 34.04 -0.59
C ASP A 92 -13.37 35.11 -0.98
N HIS A 93 -13.91 35.82 -0.01
CA HIS A 93 -14.83 36.93 -0.25
C HIS A 93 -14.15 38.05 -1.07
N TYR A 94 -12.98 38.50 -0.65
CA TYR A 94 -12.24 39.54 -1.37
C TYR A 94 -11.86 39.09 -2.79
N LEU A 95 -11.37 37.88 -2.94
CA LEU A 95 -11.02 37.34 -4.26
C LEU A 95 -12.24 37.21 -5.17
N SER A 96 -13.39 36.78 -4.63
CA SER A 96 -14.63 36.68 -5.41
C SER A 96 -15.20 38.03 -5.81
N VAL A 97 -15.07 39.06 -4.96
CA VAL A 97 -15.52 40.43 -5.28
C VAL A 97 -14.62 41.06 -6.35
N TYR A 98 -13.31 40.87 -6.27
CA TYR A 98 -12.37 41.42 -7.27
C TYR A 98 -12.46 40.69 -8.62
N THR A 99 -12.84 39.42 -8.67
CA THR A 99 -13.05 38.70 -9.94
C THR A 99 -14.36 39.10 -10.63
N GLN A 100 -15.35 39.59 -9.90
CA GLN A 100 -16.60 40.10 -10.48
C GLN A 100 -16.47 41.51 -11.09
N THR A 101 -15.42 42.24 -10.73
CA THR A 101 -15.16 43.60 -11.25
C THR A 101 -14.29 43.61 -12.49
N GLU A 102 -13.90 42.48 -13.06
CA GLU A 102 -13.08 42.39 -14.28
C GLU A 102 -13.74 42.93 -15.56
N GLU A 103 -15.05 43.17 -15.56
CA GLU A 103 -15.70 43.80 -16.72
C GLU A 103 -15.40 45.31 -16.87
N THR A 104 -14.75 45.94 -15.89
CA THR A 104 -14.55 47.39 -15.92
C THR A 104 -13.12 47.89 -15.79
N SER A 105 -12.11 47.06 -15.61
CA SER A 105 -10.72 47.51 -15.54
C SER A 105 -9.78 46.72 -16.45
N SER A 106 -9.27 47.41 -17.45
CA SER A 106 -8.30 46.92 -18.45
C SER A 106 -6.85 46.78 -17.96
N LYS A 107 -6.61 46.59 -16.65
CA LYS A 107 -5.26 46.38 -16.12
C LYS A 107 -5.11 44.94 -15.64
N PRO A 108 -4.13 44.21 -16.19
CA PRO A 108 -3.82 42.87 -15.68
C PRO A 108 -3.30 43.00 -14.24
N ILE A 109 -3.96 42.33 -13.32
CA ILE A 109 -3.45 42.12 -11.96
C ILE A 109 -2.12 41.39 -12.09
N ASN A 110 -1.04 42.01 -11.62
CA ASN A 110 0.28 41.41 -11.66
C ASN A 110 0.27 40.12 -10.84
N SER A 111 0.41 38.96 -11.47
CA SER A 111 0.27 37.62 -10.91
C SER A 111 1.29 37.27 -9.81
N SER A 112 2.18 38.22 -9.47
CA SER A 112 3.17 38.08 -8.39
C SER A 112 2.77 38.77 -7.09
N LEU A 113 1.59 39.43 -7.03
CA LEU A 113 1.10 40.06 -5.81
C LEU A 113 0.04 39.18 -5.16
N VAL A 114 0.46 38.40 -4.19
CA VAL A 114 -0.45 37.88 -3.18
C VAL A 114 -0.75 39.02 -2.22
N TYR A 115 -1.99 39.52 -2.24
CA TYR A 115 -2.43 40.46 -1.22
C TYR A 115 -2.61 39.70 0.09
N VAL A 116 -1.57 39.76 0.91
CA VAL A 116 -1.71 39.44 2.32
C VAL A 116 -2.24 40.73 2.97
N PRO A 117 -3.41 40.71 3.62
CA PRO A 117 -3.90 41.87 4.32
C PRO A 117 -2.84 42.33 5.33
N VAL A 118 -2.31 43.55 5.12
CA VAL A 118 -1.34 44.13 6.04
C VAL A 118 -2.05 44.43 7.35
N LYS A 119 -1.60 43.78 8.36
CA LYS A 119 -2.11 43.85 9.69
C LYS A 119 -1.84 45.20 10.33
N SER A 120 -2.84 45.75 10.99
CA SER A 120 -2.63 46.72 12.06
C SER A 120 -2.08 46.01 13.29
N GLU A 121 -1.06 46.51 13.81
CA GLU A 121 -0.06 46.21 14.84
C GLU A 121 -0.36 45.27 16.04
N THR A 122 -1.35 44.44 16.10
CA THR A 122 -1.71 43.74 17.36
C THR A 122 -1.99 42.26 17.34
N TYR A 123 -1.63 41.51 16.28
CA TYR A 123 -1.80 40.04 16.32
C TYR A 123 -0.50 39.33 15.93
N GLU A 124 0.06 38.57 16.84
CA GLU A 124 1.02 37.53 16.53
C GLU A 124 0.25 36.37 15.92
N CYS A 125 0.27 36.22 14.61
CA CYS A 125 -0.21 35.02 13.94
C CYS A 125 0.97 34.06 13.86
N GLU A 126 0.79 32.86 14.36
CA GLU A 126 1.67 31.75 14.00
C GLU A 126 1.70 31.59 12.48
N PRO A 127 2.86 31.26 11.89
CA PRO A 127 2.95 31.10 10.44
C PRO A 127 1.97 30.03 9.96
N PHE A 128 1.07 30.44 9.09
CA PHE A 128 0.07 29.55 8.50
C PHE A 128 0.76 28.69 7.44
N ILE A 129 1.01 27.43 7.74
CA ILE A 129 1.58 26.49 6.78
C ILE A 129 0.44 25.89 5.97
N PHE A 130 0.18 26.43 4.78
CA PHE A 130 -0.65 25.77 3.78
C PHE A 130 0.12 24.59 3.22
N ASN A 131 -0.42 23.39 3.38
CA ASN A 131 0.00 22.23 2.61
C ASN A 131 -0.47 22.41 1.15
N THR A 132 0.29 23.17 0.39
CA THR A 132 -0.07 23.52 -0.99
C THR A 132 0.59 22.56 -1.96
N THR A 133 -0.21 21.91 -2.81
CA THR A 133 0.31 21.15 -3.95
C THR A 133 0.76 22.12 -5.04
N VAL A 134 2.05 22.15 -5.33
CA VAL A 134 2.61 22.99 -6.40
C VAL A 134 2.64 22.24 -7.72
N ILE A 135 2.01 22.78 -8.76
CA ILE A 135 2.06 22.27 -10.13
C ILE A 135 3.10 23.05 -10.93
N SER A 136 4.11 22.34 -11.42
CA SER A 136 5.24 22.88 -12.19
C SER A 136 5.24 22.38 -13.65
N ILE A 137 6.20 22.83 -14.44
CA ILE A 137 6.49 22.26 -15.76
C ILE A 137 7.50 21.14 -15.60
N ILE A 138 7.35 20.09 -16.38
CA ILE A 138 8.33 19.02 -16.54
C ILE A 138 8.73 18.89 -18.01
N THR A 139 10.02 18.80 -18.29
CA THR A 139 10.52 18.51 -19.63
C THR A 139 10.33 17.03 -19.97
N GLU A 140 10.34 16.69 -21.27
CA GLU A 140 10.27 15.29 -21.69
C GLU A 140 11.44 14.47 -21.12
N GLU A 141 12.64 15.01 -21.12
CA GLU A 141 13.84 14.33 -20.61
C GLU A 141 13.72 14.07 -19.10
N GLU A 142 13.27 15.05 -18.34
CA GLU A 142 13.05 14.91 -16.91
C GLU A 142 11.91 13.92 -16.60
N LEU A 143 10.83 13.94 -17.39
CA LEU A 143 9.74 12.98 -17.28
C LEU A 143 10.25 11.55 -17.49
N ILE A 144 11.01 11.30 -18.55
CA ILE A 144 11.59 9.99 -18.87
C ILE A 144 12.51 9.54 -17.72
N LYS A 145 13.33 10.46 -17.20
CA LYS A 145 14.21 10.18 -16.06
C LYS A 145 13.39 9.78 -14.81
N ARG A 146 12.40 10.58 -14.41
CA ARG A 146 11.57 10.31 -13.23
C ARG A 146 10.77 9.02 -13.36
N VAL A 147 10.25 8.73 -14.54
CA VAL A 147 9.55 7.46 -14.82
C VAL A 147 10.53 6.29 -14.73
N THR A 148 11.72 6.40 -15.31
CA THR A 148 12.75 5.35 -15.24
C THR A 148 13.17 5.08 -13.80
N ASP A 149 13.36 6.12 -13.00
CA ASP A 149 13.67 6.03 -11.57
C ASP A 149 12.56 5.29 -10.81
N LEU A 150 11.30 5.66 -11.05
CA LEU A 150 10.13 5.02 -10.45
C LEU A 150 10.04 3.53 -10.81
N LEU A 151 10.30 3.18 -12.07
CA LEU A 151 10.30 1.80 -12.57
C LEU A 151 11.43 0.96 -11.98
N SER A 152 12.58 1.60 -11.72
CA SER A 152 13.75 0.94 -11.14
C SER A 152 13.66 0.82 -9.61
N SER A 153 12.81 1.58 -8.93
CA SER A 153 12.69 1.60 -7.48
C SER A 153 12.14 0.30 -6.88
N GLY A 154 11.34 -0.45 -7.65
CA GLY A 154 10.68 -1.66 -7.17
C GLY A 154 9.60 -1.43 -6.11
N ILE A 155 9.07 -0.21 -6.00
CA ILE A 155 8.02 0.20 -5.07
C ILE A 155 6.67 -0.37 -5.48
N ALA A 156 5.76 -0.56 -4.53
CA ALA A 156 4.37 -0.87 -4.80
C ALA A 156 3.70 0.28 -5.55
N LEU A 157 3.06 -0.03 -6.66
CA LEU A 157 2.34 0.94 -7.47
C LEU A 157 0.84 0.65 -7.35
N ASN A 158 0.08 1.63 -6.90
CA ASN A 158 -1.37 1.52 -6.90
C ASN A 158 -1.94 1.51 -8.34
N SER A 159 -3.20 1.15 -8.51
CA SER A 159 -3.83 1.00 -9.83
C SER A 159 -3.79 2.29 -10.65
N ALA A 160 -4.04 3.45 -10.03
CA ALA A 160 -4.03 4.75 -10.70
C ALA A 160 -2.61 5.13 -11.19
N THR A 161 -1.58 4.87 -10.35
CA THR A 161 -0.17 5.04 -10.73
C THR A 161 0.20 4.13 -11.91
N GLN A 162 -0.24 2.86 -11.88
CA GLN A 162 0.01 1.92 -12.98
C GLN A 162 -0.64 2.38 -14.28
N GLU A 163 -1.88 2.85 -14.23
CA GLU A 163 -2.60 3.37 -15.39
C GLU A 163 -1.92 4.63 -15.94
N GLY A 164 -1.56 5.57 -15.09
CA GLY A 164 -0.82 6.78 -15.47
C GLY A 164 0.51 6.45 -16.15
N LEU A 165 1.29 5.52 -15.59
CA LEU A 165 2.54 5.06 -16.18
C LEU A 165 2.33 4.40 -17.55
N VAL A 166 1.28 3.58 -17.73
CA VAL A 166 0.97 2.97 -19.03
C VAL A 166 0.63 4.02 -20.07
N ASN A 167 -0.10 5.09 -19.72
CA ASN A 167 -0.39 6.18 -20.65
C ASN A 167 0.89 6.89 -21.11
N ILE A 168 1.84 7.10 -20.19
CA ILE A 168 3.16 7.65 -20.51
C ILE A 168 3.94 6.68 -21.40
N PHE A 169 3.93 5.39 -21.11
CA PHE A 169 4.57 4.36 -21.94
C PHE A 169 3.98 4.30 -23.36
N LYS A 170 2.66 4.44 -23.50
CA LYS A 170 2.01 4.49 -24.83
C LYS A 170 2.46 5.70 -25.65
N ALA A 171 2.68 6.85 -24.98
CA ALA A 171 3.11 8.08 -25.63
C ALA A 171 4.62 8.05 -26.00
N TYR A 172 5.44 7.40 -25.19
CA TYR A 172 6.91 7.40 -25.33
C TYR A 172 7.49 6.00 -25.45
N LYS A 173 6.83 5.12 -26.19
CA LYS A 173 7.11 3.68 -26.28
C LYS A 173 8.58 3.34 -26.50
N ASP A 174 9.26 4.09 -27.35
CA ASP A 174 10.64 3.81 -27.77
C ASP A 174 11.70 4.38 -26.80
N LYS A 175 11.27 5.13 -25.79
CA LYS A 175 12.15 5.76 -24.79
C LYS A 175 12.37 4.91 -23.55
N PHE A 176 11.60 3.83 -23.35
CA PHE A 176 11.65 3.01 -22.15
C PHE A 176 12.06 1.56 -22.46
N ASP A 177 13.01 1.03 -21.66
CA ASP A 177 13.31 -0.41 -21.66
C ASP A 177 12.38 -1.15 -20.67
N ILE A 178 11.48 -1.98 -21.20
CA ILE A 178 10.61 -2.83 -20.37
C ILE A 178 11.40 -3.77 -19.46
N ASN A 179 12.64 -4.14 -19.81
CA ASN A 179 13.44 -5.04 -19.01
C ASN A 179 14.02 -4.36 -17.76
N ALA A 180 14.06 -3.01 -17.76
CA ALA A 180 14.45 -2.21 -16.61
C ALA A 180 13.37 -2.16 -15.53
N ILE A 181 12.12 -2.54 -15.85
CA ILE A 181 11.02 -2.55 -14.90
C ILE A 181 11.29 -3.59 -13.81
N LYS A 182 11.60 -3.14 -12.60
CA LYS A 182 11.82 -4.01 -11.44
C LYS A 182 10.51 -4.43 -10.77
N ASN A 183 9.47 -3.59 -10.84
CA ASN A 183 8.14 -3.91 -10.33
C ASN A 183 7.50 -4.99 -11.20
N LYS A 184 7.42 -6.19 -10.65
CA LYS A 184 6.94 -7.37 -11.39
C LYS A 184 5.44 -7.32 -11.71
N GLU A 185 4.65 -6.61 -10.92
CA GLU A 185 3.22 -6.44 -11.16
C GLU A 185 2.98 -5.47 -12.29
N PHE A 186 3.62 -4.32 -12.20
CA PHE A 186 3.55 -3.31 -13.24
C PHE A 186 4.06 -3.86 -14.58
N LEU A 187 5.14 -4.65 -14.57
CA LEU A 187 5.61 -5.32 -15.78
C LEU A 187 4.52 -6.20 -16.40
N MET A 188 3.77 -6.97 -15.60
CA MET A 188 2.67 -7.79 -16.12
C MET A 188 1.56 -6.92 -16.72
N TYR A 189 1.24 -5.81 -16.06
CA TYR A 189 0.24 -4.87 -16.54
C TYR A 189 0.67 -4.19 -17.84
N VAL A 190 1.91 -3.68 -17.91
CA VAL A 190 2.48 -3.10 -19.15
C VAL A 190 2.49 -4.11 -20.29
N CYS A 191 2.95 -5.34 -20.03
CA CYS A 191 2.96 -6.39 -21.05
C CYS A 191 1.55 -6.70 -21.58
N LYS A 192 0.52 -6.65 -20.71
CA LYS A 192 -0.87 -6.84 -21.12
C LYS A 192 -1.35 -5.67 -21.98
N GLU A 193 -1.19 -4.44 -21.53
CA GLU A 193 -1.70 -3.23 -22.18
C GLU A 193 -1.00 -2.90 -23.51
N LEU A 194 0.29 -3.22 -23.61
CA LEU A 194 1.08 -3.01 -24.83
C LEU A 194 1.22 -4.27 -25.69
N ASN A 195 0.60 -5.37 -25.29
CA ASN A 195 0.67 -6.67 -25.97
C ASN A 195 2.11 -7.18 -26.20
N LEU A 196 2.95 -7.03 -25.17
CA LEU A 196 4.35 -7.43 -25.15
C LEU A 196 4.56 -8.73 -24.41
N VAL A 197 5.68 -9.42 -24.67
CA VAL A 197 6.05 -10.66 -23.97
C VAL A 197 7.34 -10.43 -23.18
N PRO A 198 7.38 -10.78 -21.87
CA PRO A 198 8.58 -10.61 -21.05
C PRO A 198 9.74 -11.51 -21.51
N LYS A 199 10.98 -11.01 -21.49
CA LYS A 199 12.16 -11.77 -21.92
C LYS A 199 12.60 -12.89 -20.94
N LYS A 200 12.36 -12.73 -19.62
CA LYS A 200 12.76 -13.71 -18.61
C LYS A 200 11.72 -14.81 -18.46
N ALA A 201 12.10 -16.07 -18.46
CA ALA A 201 11.17 -17.21 -18.35
C ALA A 201 10.32 -17.23 -17.06
N GLU A 202 10.86 -16.75 -15.94
CA GLU A 202 10.08 -16.58 -14.71
C GLU A 202 8.98 -15.53 -14.88
N GLN A 203 9.27 -14.43 -15.56
CA GLN A 203 8.30 -13.37 -15.86
C GLN A 203 7.29 -13.84 -16.90
N LEU A 204 7.70 -14.63 -17.89
CA LEU A 204 6.79 -15.27 -18.83
C LEU A 204 5.76 -16.14 -18.10
N LEU A 205 6.22 -16.99 -17.17
CA LEU A 205 5.32 -17.84 -16.37
C LEU A 205 4.31 -17.00 -15.58
N ARG A 206 4.79 -15.94 -14.94
CA ARG A 206 3.99 -14.98 -14.21
C ARG A 206 2.97 -14.28 -15.13
N TYR A 207 3.40 -13.88 -16.32
CA TYR A 207 2.54 -13.23 -17.30
C TYR A 207 1.44 -14.17 -17.81
N CYS A 208 1.76 -15.42 -18.13
CA CYS A 208 0.74 -16.41 -18.48
C CYS A 208 -0.29 -16.61 -17.37
N ALA A 209 0.15 -16.73 -16.11
CA ALA A 209 -0.75 -16.83 -14.97
C ALA A 209 -1.60 -15.56 -14.80
N TYR A 210 -1.01 -14.38 -14.93
CA TYR A 210 -1.71 -13.09 -14.86
C TYR A 210 -2.79 -12.95 -15.94
N ARG A 211 -2.51 -13.37 -17.17
CA ARG A 211 -3.49 -13.32 -18.26
C ARG A 211 -4.73 -14.20 -17.99
N ILE A 212 -4.60 -15.27 -17.20
CA ILE A 212 -5.69 -16.19 -16.86
C ILE A 212 -6.42 -15.75 -15.59
N THR A 213 -5.70 -15.26 -14.57
CA THR A 213 -6.25 -15.05 -13.23
C THR A 213 -6.35 -13.59 -12.81
N SER A 214 -5.79 -12.66 -13.60
CA SER A 214 -5.56 -11.25 -13.25
C SER A 214 -4.68 -11.05 -12.01
N ASN A 215 -4.09 -12.11 -11.44
CA ASN A 215 -3.17 -12.04 -10.32
C ASN A 215 -1.71 -12.07 -10.83
N PRO A 216 -0.92 -11.00 -10.63
CA PRO A 216 0.47 -10.91 -11.11
C PRO A 216 1.47 -11.69 -10.25
N MET A 217 1.03 -12.42 -9.23
CA MET A 217 1.91 -13.25 -8.38
C MET A 217 2.17 -14.63 -8.97
N ILE A 218 3.31 -15.22 -8.60
CA ILE A 218 3.52 -16.64 -8.85
C ILE A 218 2.67 -17.44 -7.86
N ILE A 219 1.80 -18.26 -8.41
CA ILE A 219 0.80 -19.02 -7.67
C ILE A 219 1.45 -20.19 -6.93
N ASN A 220 1.36 -20.20 -5.61
CA ASN A 220 1.94 -21.25 -4.76
C ASN A 220 0.89 -22.15 -4.11
N SER A 221 -0.33 -21.66 -3.86
CA SER A 221 -1.37 -22.42 -3.19
C SER A 221 -1.96 -23.53 -4.09
N ALA A 222 -2.46 -24.59 -3.49
CA ALA A 222 -3.12 -25.66 -4.24
C ALA A 222 -4.47 -25.23 -4.81
N ARG A 223 -5.20 -24.34 -4.09
CA ARG A 223 -6.48 -23.75 -4.49
C ARG A 223 -6.32 -22.90 -5.73
N GLU A 224 -5.38 -21.95 -5.71
CA GLU A 224 -5.10 -21.10 -6.86
C GLU A 224 -4.62 -21.89 -8.08
N ARG A 225 -3.81 -22.94 -7.89
CA ARG A 225 -3.44 -23.83 -9.00
C ARG A 225 -4.63 -24.57 -9.59
N LYS A 226 -5.61 -24.96 -8.77
CA LYS A 226 -6.85 -25.59 -9.25
C LYS A 226 -7.69 -24.58 -10.04
N ASN A 227 -7.78 -23.33 -9.53
CA ASN A 227 -8.45 -22.23 -10.24
C ASN A 227 -7.77 -21.91 -11.58
N LEU A 228 -6.44 -21.81 -11.60
CA LEU A 228 -5.68 -21.63 -12.84
C LEU A 228 -5.96 -22.75 -13.85
N TYR A 229 -5.96 -24.00 -13.38
CA TYR A 229 -6.23 -25.17 -14.22
C TYR A 229 -7.65 -25.17 -14.81
N SER A 230 -8.66 -24.82 -14.03
CA SER A 230 -10.06 -24.78 -14.49
C SER A 230 -10.32 -23.67 -15.51
N ARG A 231 -9.56 -22.56 -15.45
CA ARG A 231 -9.74 -21.39 -16.32
C ARG A 231 -8.91 -21.44 -17.62
N ILE A 232 -7.85 -22.24 -17.67
CA ILE A 232 -6.87 -22.18 -18.76
C ILE A 232 -7.46 -22.47 -20.14
N CYS A 233 -8.53 -23.28 -20.21
CA CYS A 233 -9.22 -23.62 -21.47
C CYS A 233 -9.84 -22.39 -22.16
N PHE A 234 -10.22 -21.36 -21.40
CA PHE A 234 -10.77 -20.11 -21.96
C PHE A 234 -9.68 -19.20 -22.56
N TYR A 235 -8.42 -19.45 -22.24
CA TYR A 235 -7.28 -18.61 -22.68
C TYR A 235 -6.34 -19.32 -23.65
N THR A 236 -6.77 -20.41 -24.25
CA THR A 236 -5.97 -21.27 -25.15
C THR A 236 -5.24 -20.48 -26.22
N THR A 237 -5.96 -19.67 -27.01
CA THR A 237 -5.37 -18.87 -28.08
C THR A 237 -4.33 -17.87 -27.56
N THR A 238 -4.66 -17.17 -26.47
CA THR A 238 -3.79 -16.16 -25.86
C THR A 238 -2.48 -16.79 -25.35
N ILE A 239 -2.56 -17.88 -24.60
CA ILE A 239 -1.38 -18.52 -24.01
C ILE A 239 -0.51 -19.17 -25.08
N ASN A 240 -1.10 -19.82 -26.07
CA ASN A 240 -0.33 -20.38 -27.19
C ASN A 240 0.44 -19.29 -27.94
N ARG A 241 -0.20 -18.16 -28.24
CA ARG A 241 0.46 -17.02 -28.90
C ARG A 241 1.63 -16.49 -28.09
N ILE A 242 1.45 -16.27 -26.77
CA ILE A 242 2.48 -15.77 -25.86
C ILE A 242 3.68 -16.73 -25.83
N LEU A 243 3.42 -18.04 -25.67
CA LEU A 243 4.49 -19.05 -25.59
C LEU A 243 5.22 -19.20 -26.93
N LYS A 244 4.53 -19.14 -28.07
CA LYS A 244 5.15 -19.15 -29.41
C LYS A 244 6.06 -17.96 -29.61
N GLN A 245 5.53 -16.75 -29.42
CA GLN A 245 6.31 -15.53 -29.56
C GLN A 245 7.55 -15.56 -28.67
N TYR A 246 7.41 -15.97 -27.39
CA TYR A 246 8.55 -16.08 -26.50
C TYR A 246 9.63 -17.03 -27.02
N VAL A 247 9.24 -18.21 -27.51
CA VAL A 247 10.18 -19.23 -27.99
C VAL A 247 10.83 -18.81 -29.32
N GLU A 248 10.14 -18.11 -30.17
CA GLU A 248 10.70 -17.50 -31.38
C GLU A 248 11.81 -16.49 -31.07
N GLU A 249 11.60 -15.65 -30.05
CA GLU A 249 12.55 -14.61 -29.66
C GLU A 249 13.69 -15.12 -28.77
N ASN A 250 13.44 -16.04 -27.85
CA ASN A 250 14.35 -16.40 -26.76
C ASN A 250 14.75 -17.91 -26.74
N GLY A 251 14.12 -18.73 -27.57
CA GLY A 251 14.33 -20.17 -27.52
C GLY A 251 13.62 -20.86 -26.35
N VAL A 252 13.79 -22.17 -26.23
CA VAL A 252 13.18 -23.02 -25.17
C VAL A 252 14.09 -23.13 -23.94
N GLU A 253 15.36 -22.86 -24.07
CA GLU A 253 16.35 -23.10 -23.00
C GLU A 253 16.07 -22.30 -21.71
N PRO A 254 15.72 -21.00 -21.75
CA PRO A 254 15.39 -20.24 -20.53
C PRO A 254 14.20 -20.84 -19.77
N ILE A 255 13.20 -21.38 -20.47
CA ILE A 255 12.08 -22.10 -19.85
C ILE A 255 12.58 -23.38 -19.18
N ALA A 256 13.45 -24.14 -19.86
CA ALA A 256 14.02 -25.37 -19.34
C ALA A 256 14.85 -25.16 -18.06
N GLN A 257 15.62 -24.06 -17.98
CA GLN A 257 16.39 -23.68 -16.80
C GLN A 257 15.51 -23.40 -15.57
N GLN A 258 14.32 -22.85 -15.75
CA GLN A 258 13.36 -22.55 -14.69
C GLN A 258 12.30 -23.65 -14.46
N PHE A 259 12.27 -24.67 -15.32
CA PHE A 259 11.20 -25.67 -15.34
C PHE A 259 11.04 -26.40 -14.01
N ASN A 260 12.13 -26.90 -13.44
CA ASN A 260 12.08 -27.69 -12.21
C ASN A 260 11.70 -26.85 -10.99
N ARG A 261 12.03 -25.54 -10.97
CA ARG A 261 11.65 -24.60 -9.91
C ARG A 261 10.13 -24.40 -9.85
N TYR A 262 9.49 -24.28 -11.01
CA TYR A 262 8.06 -24.00 -11.13
C TYR A 262 7.28 -25.11 -11.83
N ARG A 263 7.74 -26.35 -11.70
CA ARG A 263 7.25 -27.51 -12.44
C ARG A 263 5.74 -27.64 -12.45
N LYS A 264 5.07 -27.44 -11.30
CA LYS A 264 3.61 -27.58 -11.19
C LYS A 264 2.87 -26.57 -12.07
N LEU A 265 3.34 -25.35 -12.16
CA LEU A 265 2.73 -24.29 -12.98
C LEU A 265 2.99 -24.53 -14.47
N TRP A 266 4.22 -24.87 -14.86
CA TRP A 266 4.51 -25.22 -16.25
C TRP A 266 3.66 -26.40 -16.76
N ILE A 267 3.43 -27.40 -15.91
CA ILE A 267 2.56 -28.53 -16.28
C ILE A 267 1.11 -28.08 -16.47
N ILE A 268 0.60 -27.14 -15.67
CA ILE A 268 -0.74 -26.58 -15.86
C ILE A 268 -0.81 -25.84 -17.21
N LEU A 269 0.17 -25.00 -17.53
CA LEU A 269 0.19 -24.28 -18.80
C LEU A 269 0.21 -25.18 -20.05
N LYS A 270 0.63 -26.45 -19.91
CA LYS A 270 0.55 -27.45 -20.96
C LYS A 270 -0.89 -27.67 -21.47
N HIS A 271 -1.89 -27.46 -20.61
CA HIS A 271 -3.29 -27.64 -20.94
C HIS A 271 -3.90 -26.48 -21.74
N ALA A 272 -3.12 -25.45 -22.04
CA ALA A 272 -3.56 -24.36 -22.92
C ALA A 272 -3.65 -24.75 -24.41
N GLY A 273 -3.28 -25.97 -24.79
CA GLY A 273 -3.43 -26.45 -26.16
C GLY A 273 -2.17 -27.14 -26.72
N LYS A 274 -2.24 -27.55 -27.98
CA LYS A 274 -1.21 -28.38 -28.64
C LYS A 274 0.16 -27.70 -28.69
N ASP A 275 0.20 -26.42 -29.02
CA ASP A 275 1.47 -25.67 -29.13
C ASP A 275 2.13 -25.49 -27.76
N ALA A 276 1.35 -25.08 -26.75
CA ALA A 276 1.81 -24.99 -25.38
C ALA A 276 2.33 -26.34 -24.90
N ALA A 277 1.60 -27.45 -25.16
CA ALA A 277 2.02 -28.79 -24.81
C ALA A 277 3.36 -29.16 -25.47
N THR A 278 3.57 -28.82 -26.73
CA THR A 278 4.80 -29.10 -27.46
C THR A 278 5.99 -28.35 -26.86
N ILE A 279 5.84 -27.03 -26.61
CA ILE A 279 6.85 -26.17 -26.03
C ILE A 279 7.23 -26.66 -24.63
N ILE A 280 6.24 -26.89 -23.77
CA ILE A 280 6.45 -27.30 -22.39
C ILE A 280 7.09 -28.71 -22.29
N ASN A 281 6.70 -29.63 -23.16
CA ASN A 281 7.34 -30.96 -23.21
C ASN A 281 8.80 -30.88 -23.69
N ARG A 282 9.11 -30.00 -24.65
CA ARG A 282 10.51 -29.72 -25.06
C ARG A 282 11.31 -29.17 -23.92
N ALA A 283 10.80 -28.13 -23.22
CA ALA A 283 11.43 -27.54 -22.05
C ALA A 283 11.65 -28.57 -20.94
N ARG A 284 10.67 -29.43 -20.67
CA ARG A 284 10.77 -30.51 -19.68
C ARG A 284 11.90 -31.50 -20.01
N LYS A 285 11.97 -31.94 -21.28
CA LYS A 285 13.04 -32.86 -21.72
C LYS A 285 14.42 -32.20 -21.56
N LEU A 286 14.54 -30.94 -21.97
CA LEU A 286 15.79 -30.20 -21.86
C LEU A 286 16.18 -29.92 -20.40
N SER A 287 15.20 -29.62 -19.52
CA SER A 287 15.46 -29.36 -18.10
C SER A 287 16.08 -30.55 -17.38
N ASN A 288 15.75 -31.77 -17.81
CA ASN A 288 16.35 -32.99 -17.25
C ASN A 288 17.86 -33.08 -17.51
N LYS A 289 18.33 -32.46 -18.61
CA LYS A 289 19.75 -32.40 -18.93
C LYS A 289 20.46 -31.25 -18.22
N LEU A 290 19.79 -30.10 -18.06
CA LEU A 290 20.38 -28.86 -17.56
C LEU A 290 20.36 -28.72 -16.02
N ASN A 291 19.31 -29.23 -15.36
CA ASN A 291 18.94 -28.84 -14.00
C ASN A 291 18.67 -30.01 -13.05
N ARG A 292 19.49 -31.04 -13.04
CA ARG A 292 19.38 -32.10 -12.04
C ARG A 292 20.64 -32.19 -11.18
N PRO A 293 20.55 -31.98 -9.88
CA PRO A 293 19.43 -31.51 -9.06
C PRO A 293 19.11 -30.03 -9.29
N HIS A 294 17.91 -29.59 -8.81
CA HIS A 294 17.50 -28.17 -8.88
C HIS A 294 18.54 -27.29 -8.18
N LYS A 295 19.11 -26.35 -8.92
CA LYS A 295 20.05 -25.36 -8.34
C LYS A 295 19.25 -24.26 -7.66
N LEU A 296 19.51 -24.06 -6.36
CA LEU A 296 19.02 -22.89 -5.63
C LEU A 296 19.72 -21.63 -6.16
N GLN A 297 18.99 -20.52 -6.21
CA GLN A 297 19.62 -19.23 -6.52
C GLN A 297 20.56 -18.81 -5.38
N VAL A 298 21.55 -17.98 -5.70
CA VAL A 298 22.53 -17.51 -4.71
C VAL A 298 21.85 -16.91 -3.48
N LEU A 299 20.84 -16.06 -3.67
CA LEU A 299 20.13 -15.42 -2.56
C LEU A 299 19.23 -16.37 -1.74
N ASP A 300 18.86 -17.54 -2.28
CA ASP A 300 18.18 -18.59 -1.51
C ASP A 300 19.15 -19.35 -0.58
N ARG A 301 20.45 -19.16 -0.76
CA ARG A 301 21.55 -19.83 -0.06
C ARG A 301 22.31 -18.92 0.90
N ILE A 302 21.77 -17.74 1.23
CA ILE A 302 22.46 -16.76 2.10
C ILE A 302 22.86 -17.30 3.47
N ASN A 303 22.21 -18.38 3.91
CA ASN A 303 22.53 -19.07 5.17
C ASN A 303 23.63 -20.16 5.03
N ASP A 304 24.12 -20.43 3.83
CA ASP A 304 25.19 -21.41 3.63
C ASP A 304 26.53 -20.83 4.11
N LYS A 305 27.27 -21.61 4.89
CA LYS A 305 28.57 -21.17 5.43
C LYS A 305 29.60 -20.86 4.34
N ASN A 306 29.51 -21.52 3.20
CA ASN A 306 30.48 -21.47 2.09
C ASN A 306 29.92 -20.70 0.88
N ILE A 307 29.03 -19.73 1.11
CA ILE A 307 28.51 -18.90 0.03
C ILE A 307 29.58 -17.95 -0.49
N ASP A 308 29.70 -17.84 -1.81
CA ASP A 308 30.60 -16.86 -2.43
C ASP A 308 30.04 -15.44 -2.23
N ILE A 309 30.83 -14.60 -1.59
CA ILE A 309 30.48 -13.21 -1.24
C ILE A 309 30.35 -12.34 -2.49
N GLU A 310 31.18 -12.55 -3.50
CA GLU A 310 31.12 -11.78 -4.76
C GLU A 310 29.87 -12.13 -5.58
N ASP A 311 29.48 -13.41 -5.56
CA ASP A 311 28.21 -13.81 -6.18
C ASP A 311 27.00 -13.19 -5.46
N VAL A 312 27.01 -13.13 -4.12
CA VAL A 312 25.96 -12.45 -3.35
C VAL A 312 25.90 -10.97 -3.71
N LYS A 313 27.04 -10.29 -3.79
CA LYS A 313 27.13 -8.87 -4.14
C LYS A 313 26.54 -8.61 -5.53
N LYS A 314 26.93 -9.37 -6.54
CA LYS A 314 26.40 -9.26 -7.92
C LYS A 314 24.89 -9.49 -7.98
N GLU A 315 24.36 -10.45 -7.20
CA GLU A 315 22.92 -10.73 -7.18
C GLU A 315 22.15 -9.66 -6.40
N LEU A 316 22.72 -9.05 -5.35
CA LEU A 316 22.09 -7.95 -4.64
C LEU A 316 21.90 -6.70 -5.51
N GLU A 317 22.77 -6.44 -6.48
CA GLU A 317 22.63 -5.33 -7.42
C GLU A 317 21.42 -5.51 -8.37
N LYS A 318 21.01 -6.75 -8.61
CA LYS A 318 19.92 -7.09 -9.54
C LYS A 318 18.54 -7.15 -8.88
N VAL A 319 18.45 -7.05 -7.57
CA VAL A 319 17.21 -7.21 -6.84
C VAL A 319 16.69 -5.88 -6.29
N THR A 320 15.39 -5.82 -6.03
CA THR A 320 14.72 -4.64 -5.47
C THR A 320 15.09 -4.44 -4.01
N ILE A 321 14.93 -3.22 -3.50
CA ILE A 321 15.10 -2.87 -2.10
C ILE A 321 14.24 -3.78 -1.19
N PHE A 322 13.03 -4.12 -1.58
CA PHE A 322 12.15 -5.02 -0.82
C PHE A 322 12.71 -6.44 -0.70
N LYS A 323 13.38 -6.95 -1.75
CA LYS A 323 14.07 -8.24 -1.63
C LYS A 323 15.25 -8.15 -0.66
N LYS A 324 15.99 -7.06 -0.64
CA LYS A 324 17.07 -6.81 0.33
C LYS A 324 16.52 -6.74 1.76
N PHE A 325 15.41 -6.04 1.99
CA PHE A 325 14.72 -6.05 3.27
C PHE A 325 14.22 -7.44 3.67
N SER A 326 13.65 -8.20 2.74
CA SER A 326 13.23 -9.58 2.99
C SER A 326 14.41 -10.47 3.43
N LEU A 327 15.58 -10.34 2.80
CA LEU A 327 16.79 -11.06 3.18
C LEU A 327 17.29 -10.65 4.56
N LEU A 328 17.28 -9.36 4.86
CA LEU A 328 17.69 -8.82 6.15
C LEU A 328 16.76 -9.30 7.26
N ASN A 329 15.44 -9.22 7.08
CA ASN A 329 14.46 -9.74 8.01
C ASN A 329 14.59 -11.26 8.22
N ALA A 330 14.87 -12.03 7.17
CA ALA A 330 15.12 -13.47 7.32
C ALA A 330 16.33 -13.76 8.22
N ILE A 331 17.36 -12.90 8.20
CA ILE A 331 18.52 -13.00 9.10
C ILE A 331 18.15 -12.60 10.54
N TYR A 332 17.31 -11.59 10.73
CA TYR A 332 16.82 -11.17 12.05
C TYR A 332 15.89 -12.21 12.68
N ASN A 333 14.93 -12.74 11.91
CA ASN A 333 13.99 -13.76 12.38
C ASN A 333 14.67 -15.08 12.74
N ALA A 334 15.84 -15.35 12.17
CA ALA A 334 16.59 -16.56 12.45
C ALA A 334 17.19 -16.63 13.87
N LYS A 335 16.96 -15.62 14.70
CA LYS A 335 17.33 -15.62 16.12
C LYS A 335 16.25 -16.24 17.03
N SER A 336 15.06 -16.56 16.50
CA SER A 336 14.01 -17.18 17.28
C SER A 336 14.19 -18.69 17.35
N ASN A 337 14.13 -19.23 18.57
CA ASN A 337 14.13 -20.69 18.82
C ASN A 337 12.73 -21.29 18.65
N ASP A 338 11.82 -20.61 17.96
CA ASP A 338 10.44 -21.04 17.81
C ASP A 338 10.37 -22.26 16.89
N LYS A 339 9.83 -23.34 17.41
CA LYS A 339 9.56 -24.56 16.64
C LYS A 339 8.21 -24.41 15.95
N MET A 340 8.22 -24.44 14.63
CA MET A 340 6.98 -24.43 13.86
C MET A 340 6.65 -25.84 13.38
N TYR A 341 5.44 -26.30 13.69
CA TYR A 341 4.89 -27.57 13.25
C TYR A 341 3.93 -27.30 12.10
N VAL A 342 4.13 -27.97 10.97
CA VAL A 342 3.18 -27.89 9.84
C VAL A 342 2.42 -29.21 9.75
N ILE A 343 1.12 -29.16 9.97
CA ILE A 343 0.22 -30.29 9.80
C ILE A 343 -0.40 -30.19 8.40
N ARG A 344 -0.23 -31.25 7.61
CA ARG A 344 -0.78 -31.33 6.25
C ARG A 344 -1.45 -32.67 6.02
N ASN A 345 -2.72 -32.64 5.61
CA ASN A 345 -3.50 -33.86 5.22
C ASN A 345 -3.48 -34.98 6.28
N GLY A 346 -3.62 -34.64 7.57
CA GLY A 346 -3.58 -35.61 8.66
C GLY A 346 -2.18 -36.16 8.99
N HIS A 347 -1.14 -35.71 8.33
CA HIS A 347 0.24 -36.03 8.66
C HIS A 347 0.93 -34.86 9.34
N THR A 348 1.50 -35.11 10.49
CA THR A 348 2.29 -34.14 11.23
C THR A 348 3.72 -34.14 10.71
N TYR A 349 4.14 -33.03 10.12
CA TYR A 349 5.54 -32.78 9.81
C TYR A 349 6.10 -31.86 10.88
N SER A 350 6.89 -32.38 11.79
CA SER A 350 7.72 -31.53 12.66
C SER A 350 8.95 -31.09 11.87
N THR A 351 8.97 -29.87 11.40
CA THR A 351 10.24 -29.25 11.04
C THR A 351 10.74 -28.52 12.25
N THR A 352 11.63 -29.11 13.00
CA THR A 352 12.52 -28.34 13.87
C THR A 352 13.46 -27.57 12.94
N LYS A 353 12.99 -26.46 12.37
CA LYS A 353 13.92 -25.47 11.86
C LYS A 353 14.42 -24.75 13.09
N GLU A 354 15.54 -25.19 13.61
CA GLU A 354 16.42 -24.30 14.34
C GLU A 354 16.82 -23.21 13.34
N HIS A 355 16.10 -22.11 13.37
CA HIS A 355 16.40 -20.94 12.57
C HIS A 355 17.51 -20.12 13.25
N THR A 356 18.60 -20.76 13.56
CA THR A 356 19.84 -20.00 13.78
C THR A 356 20.36 -19.59 12.41
N SER A 357 20.31 -18.29 12.10
CA SER A 357 20.94 -17.79 10.89
C SER A 357 22.41 -18.17 10.93
N LYS A 358 22.80 -19.03 10.02
CA LYS A 358 24.21 -19.34 9.75
C LYS A 358 24.85 -18.32 8.82
N ALA A 359 24.06 -17.28 8.42
CA ALA A 359 24.57 -16.20 7.60
C ALA A 359 25.74 -15.53 8.32
N SER A 360 26.87 -15.45 7.64
CA SER A 360 28.06 -14.82 8.19
C SER A 360 27.79 -13.32 8.43
N PHE A 361 28.45 -12.74 9.42
CA PHE A 361 28.44 -11.30 9.66
C PHE A 361 28.78 -10.51 8.38
N LYS A 362 29.66 -11.06 7.53
CA LYS A 362 30.01 -10.48 6.22
C LYS A 362 28.81 -10.38 5.29
N VAL A 363 27.96 -11.41 5.19
CA VAL A 363 26.74 -11.40 4.36
C VAL A 363 25.74 -10.37 4.88
N LYS A 364 25.53 -10.30 6.20
CA LYS A 364 24.65 -9.29 6.81
C LYS A 364 25.11 -7.87 6.48
N ASN A 365 26.39 -7.58 6.65
CA ASN A 365 26.96 -6.27 6.33
C ASN A 365 26.86 -5.95 4.83
N LEU A 366 27.06 -6.94 3.97
CA LEU A 366 26.92 -6.75 2.53
C LEU A 366 25.50 -6.34 2.13
N ILE A 367 24.48 -7.02 2.69
CA ILE A 367 23.07 -6.68 2.45
C ILE A 367 22.78 -5.26 2.97
N PHE A 368 23.25 -4.94 4.19
CA PHE A 368 23.05 -3.62 4.78
C PHE A 368 23.74 -2.51 3.96
N ASN A 369 24.97 -2.72 3.53
CA ASN A 369 25.70 -1.77 2.67
C ASN A 369 25.01 -1.58 1.31
N SER A 370 24.43 -2.65 0.76
CA SER A 370 23.65 -2.57 -0.46
C SER A 370 22.36 -1.76 -0.27
N ILE A 371 21.68 -1.88 0.89
CA ILE A 371 20.54 -1.04 1.28
C ILE A 371 20.98 0.43 1.44
N LYS A 372 22.10 0.66 2.14
CA LYS A 372 22.66 2.00 2.33
C LYS A 372 23.01 2.68 1.01
N LYS A 373 23.52 1.93 0.03
CA LYS A 373 23.79 2.44 -1.32
C LYS A 373 22.48 2.86 -2.01
N ASP A 374 21.41 2.07 -1.87
CA ASP A 374 20.16 2.33 -2.57
C ASP A 374 19.37 3.52 -2.01
N ILE A 375 19.32 3.67 -0.68
CA ILE A 375 18.42 4.61 -0.01
C ILE A 375 19.11 5.53 1.01
N GLY A 376 20.40 5.37 1.22
CA GLY A 376 21.10 6.11 2.28
C GLY A 376 21.06 7.63 2.10
N LYS A 377 21.06 8.13 0.87
CA LYS A 377 20.97 9.57 0.58
C LYS A 377 19.60 10.15 0.92
N ASN A 378 18.56 9.34 0.84
CA ASN A 378 17.20 9.77 1.17
C ASN A 378 17.02 9.99 2.66
N ILE A 379 17.89 9.40 3.49
CA ILE A 379 17.74 9.32 4.94
C ILE A 379 18.83 10.12 5.68
N LYS A 380 20.08 10.05 5.21
CA LYS A 380 21.22 10.62 5.91
C LYS A 380 21.06 12.12 6.17
N GLY A 381 21.20 12.52 7.42
CA GLY A 381 21.16 13.92 7.86
C GLY A 381 19.76 14.56 7.82
N LYS A 382 18.71 13.73 7.69
CA LYS A 382 17.32 14.19 7.72
C LYS A 382 16.64 13.78 9.00
N ARG A 383 15.66 14.58 9.42
CA ARG A 383 14.86 14.38 10.64
C ARG A 383 13.46 13.88 10.27
N PHE A 384 13.03 12.82 10.93
CA PHE A 384 11.76 12.16 10.69
C PHE A 384 10.94 12.14 11.96
N TYR A 385 9.75 12.74 11.92
CA TYR A 385 8.80 12.60 12.99
C TYR A 385 8.07 11.24 12.84
N ILE A 386 8.21 10.40 13.83
CA ILE A 386 7.46 9.16 13.98
C ILE A 386 6.88 9.16 15.39
N PRO A 387 5.53 9.15 15.55
CA PRO A 387 4.90 9.09 16.85
C PRO A 387 5.40 7.90 17.69
N GLU A 388 5.59 8.10 18.99
CA GLU A 388 6.15 7.07 19.91
C GLU A 388 5.31 5.79 19.96
N GLU A 389 4.01 5.91 19.71
CA GLU A 389 3.08 4.79 19.70
C GLU A 389 3.24 3.89 18.46
N ILE A 390 4.01 4.32 17.44
CA ILE A 390 4.09 3.60 16.17
C ILE A 390 5.48 3.05 15.90
N MET A 391 5.53 1.78 15.57
CA MET A 391 6.74 1.11 15.09
C MET A 391 6.48 0.55 13.69
N TYR A 392 6.85 1.30 12.66
CA TYR A 392 6.69 0.86 11.27
C TYR A 392 7.59 -0.31 10.94
N ALA A 393 7.00 -1.41 10.52
CA ALA A 393 7.76 -2.52 9.97
C ALA A 393 8.35 -2.14 8.61
N ILE A 394 9.55 -2.62 8.32
CA ILE A 394 10.13 -2.45 6.99
C ILE A 394 9.43 -3.40 6.01
N PRO A 395 8.84 -2.89 4.92
CA PRO A 395 8.11 -3.72 3.97
C PRO A 395 9.05 -4.70 3.25
N THR A 396 8.68 -5.96 3.22
CA THR A 396 9.47 -7.02 2.55
C THR A 396 8.95 -7.38 1.16
N SER A 397 7.84 -6.79 0.77
CA SER A 397 7.18 -6.98 -0.52
C SER A 397 6.31 -5.79 -0.80
N GLN A 398 6.08 -5.52 -2.07
CA GLN A 398 5.19 -4.47 -2.55
C GLN A 398 3.72 -4.66 -2.14
N LYS A 399 3.33 -5.87 -1.75
CA LYS A 399 1.96 -6.24 -1.34
C LYS A 399 1.76 -6.31 0.16
N ASN A 400 2.81 -6.07 0.93
CA ASN A 400 2.74 -6.16 2.39
C ASN A 400 2.36 -4.81 3.00
N PHE A 401 1.27 -4.21 2.50
CA PHE A 401 0.70 -2.97 3.03
C PHE A 401 -0.79 -3.16 3.29
N ILE A 402 -1.25 -2.58 4.38
CA ILE A 402 -2.66 -2.30 4.62
C ILE A 402 -2.81 -0.82 4.35
N ASP A 403 -3.51 -0.47 3.25
CA ASP A 403 -3.48 0.88 2.71
C ASP A 403 -2.02 1.38 2.54
N ASN A 404 -1.58 2.32 3.33
CA ASN A 404 -0.22 2.89 3.29
C ASN A 404 0.70 2.35 4.39
N ILE A 405 0.24 1.46 5.26
CA ILE A 405 0.98 0.94 6.40
C ILE A 405 1.59 -0.43 6.08
N PRO A 406 2.90 -0.61 6.28
CA PRO A 406 3.54 -1.91 6.11
C PRO A 406 2.98 -2.95 7.07
N MET A 407 2.71 -4.16 6.57
CA MET A 407 2.33 -5.29 7.42
C MET A 407 3.34 -5.55 8.53
N TYR A 408 2.84 -5.90 9.69
CA TYR A 408 3.57 -6.09 10.95
C TYR A 408 4.05 -4.79 11.60
N THR A 409 3.60 -3.63 11.14
CA THR A 409 3.68 -2.39 11.92
C THR A 409 2.95 -2.60 13.24
N ARG A 410 3.50 -2.06 14.32
CA ARG A 410 2.94 -2.14 15.67
C ARG A 410 2.47 -0.76 16.09
N TYR A 411 1.29 -0.70 16.63
CA TYR A 411 0.70 0.48 17.21
C TYR A 411 0.39 0.23 18.69
N LYS A 412 0.94 1.07 19.58
CA LYS A 412 0.67 1.03 21.00
C LYS A 412 -0.72 1.58 21.27
N MET A 413 -1.63 0.73 21.72
CA MET A 413 -3.00 1.09 22.04
C MET A 413 -3.12 1.54 23.50
N ASP A 414 -4.12 2.35 23.79
CA ASP A 414 -4.58 2.57 25.14
C ASP A 414 -5.13 1.28 25.76
N MET A 415 -5.03 1.17 27.09
CA MET A 415 -5.53 -0.03 27.79
C MET A 415 -7.06 -0.15 27.69
N ASN A 416 -7.78 0.98 27.58
CA ASN A 416 -9.19 1.03 27.22
C ASN A 416 -9.30 1.54 25.79
N SER A 417 -9.58 0.64 24.87
CA SER A 417 -9.50 0.91 23.43
C SER A 417 -10.77 0.48 22.71
N ILE A 418 -11.00 1.11 21.59
CA ILE A 418 -12.06 0.77 20.65
C ILE A 418 -11.41 0.36 19.33
N ILE A 419 -11.87 -0.75 18.76
CA ILE A 419 -11.52 -1.16 17.40
C ILE A 419 -12.77 -1.59 16.67
N GLY A 420 -12.98 -1.09 15.45
CA GLY A 420 -14.18 -1.40 14.69
C GLY A 420 -14.00 -1.27 13.19
N ILE A 421 -15.05 -1.69 12.49
CA ILE A 421 -15.19 -1.54 11.05
C ILE A 421 -16.42 -0.70 10.73
N HIS A 422 -16.36 -0.02 9.58
CA HIS A 422 -17.52 0.68 9.01
C HIS A 422 -17.62 0.36 7.52
N TRP A 423 -18.83 0.06 7.05
CA TRP A 423 -19.10 -0.24 5.64
C TRP A 423 -20.45 0.28 5.18
N THR A 424 -20.66 0.27 3.88
CA THR A 424 -21.94 0.59 3.24
C THR A 424 -22.35 -0.52 2.29
N ASN A 425 -23.66 -0.60 2.03
CA ASN A 425 -24.18 -1.47 0.98
C ASN A 425 -23.56 -1.10 -0.38
N SER A 426 -23.41 -2.10 -1.24
CA SER A 426 -22.96 -1.89 -2.61
C SER A 426 -24.12 -1.50 -3.52
N GLU A 427 -23.81 -0.98 -4.72
CA GLU A 427 -24.82 -0.73 -5.75
C GLU A 427 -25.62 -1.99 -6.13
N ASN A 428 -25.03 -3.17 -5.90
CA ASN A 428 -25.63 -4.46 -6.23
C ASN A 428 -26.46 -5.07 -5.09
N GLY A 429 -26.63 -4.37 -3.97
CA GLY A 429 -27.45 -4.81 -2.87
C GLY A 429 -26.78 -4.76 -1.49
N ARG A 430 -27.46 -5.38 -0.55
CA ARG A 430 -27.06 -5.48 0.84
C ARG A 430 -25.70 -6.16 1.00
N VAL A 431 -24.89 -5.62 1.89
CA VAL A 431 -23.61 -6.17 2.32
C VAL A 431 -23.65 -6.40 3.82
N ASP A 432 -23.22 -7.58 4.22
CA ASP A 432 -23.22 -8.07 5.59
C ASP A 432 -21.81 -8.51 5.97
N LEU A 433 -21.14 -7.68 6.81
CA LEU A 433 -19.78 -7.92 7.29
C LEU A 433 -19.80 -8.14 8.79
N ASP A 434 -19.31 -9.28 9.25
CA ASP A 434 -19.19 -9.60 10.67
C ASP A 434 -17.77 -9.36 11.18
N LEU A 435 -17.65 -8.61 12.26
CA LEU A 435 -16.39 -8.41 12.96
C LEU A 435 -16.18 -9.47 14.03
N HIS A 436 -15.00 -10.09 14.06
CA HIS A 436 -14.64 -11.13 15.02
C HIS A 436 -13.35 -10.81 15.78
N TYR A 437 -13.38 -11.09 17.09
CA TYR A 437 -12.19 -11.24 17.92
C TYR A 437 -12.01 -12.71 18.27
N THR A 438 -10.83 -13.26 18.00
CA THR A 438 -10.53 -14.66 18.32
C THR A 438 -9.15 -14.80 18.94
N SER A 439 -9.09 -15.27 20.16
CA SER A 439 -7.85 -15.68 20.84
C SER A 439 -7.90 -17.18 21.19
N LYS A 440 -6.95 -17.63 22.00
CA LYS A 440 -6.96 -19.01 22.52
C LYS A 440 -8.23 -19.33 23.32
N ASN A 441 -8.65 -18.38 24.16
CA ASN A 441 -9.70 -18.60 25.17
C ASN A 441 -10.97 -17.79 24.90
N ILE A 442 -10.93 -16.82 24.00
CA ILE A 442 -12.00 -15.85 23.75
C ILE A 442 -12.39 -15.91 22.28
N HIS A 443 -13.68 -15.99 22.01
CA HIS A 443 -14.24 -15.78 20.68
C HIS A 443 -15.49 -14.92 20.80
N ILE A 444 -15.47 -13.75 20.16
CA ILE A 444 -16.56 -12.77 20.16
C ILE A 444 -16.83 -12.34 18.72
N GLY A 445 -18.09 -12.21 18.38
CA GLY A 445 -18.61 -11.83 17.08
C GLY A 445 -20.14 -11.86 17.10
N TRP A 446 -20.77 -12.07 15.95
CA TRP A 446 -22.23 -12.06 15.78
C TRP A 446 -23.00 -12.93 16.81
N ASN A 447 -22.41 -14.03 17.27
CA ASN A 447 -23.04 -14.98 18.21
C ASN A 447 -22.69 -14.76 19.68
N SER A 448 -21.85 -13.77 20.00
CA SER A 448 -21.44 -13.47 21.37
C SER A 448 -21.11 -11.98 21.53
N ARG A 449 -21.75 -11.29 22.47
CA ARG A 449 -21.58 -9.86 22.71
C ARG A 449 -20.46 -9.50 23.67
N PHE A 450 -20.06 -10.41 24.54
CA PHE A 450 -19.03 -10.18 25.53
C PHE A 450 -18.33 -11.49 25.85
N ASP A 451 -17.11 -11.43 26.36
CA ASP A 451 -16.49 -12.58 26.98
C ASP A 451 -17.03 -12.80 28.39
N SER A 452 -16.86 -14.00 28.94
CA SER A 452 -17.40 -14.38 30.26
C SER A 452 -16.87 -13.53 31.43
N LYS A 453 -15.78 -12.78 31.20
CA LYS A 453 -15.15 -11.87 32.17
C LYS A 453 -15.42 -10.40 31.84
N GLU A 454 -16.19 -10.14 30.80
CA GLU A 454 -16.48 -8.79 30.30
C GLU A 454 -15.24 -7.95 29.96
N ASN A 455 -14.15 -8.60 29.52
CA ASN A 455 -12.94 -7.90 29.08
C ASN A 455 -13.09 -7.24 27.74
N ILE A 456 -13.96 -7.80 26.90
CA ILE A 456 -14.29 -7.30 25.56
C ILE A 456 -15.80 -7.26 25.42
N LEU A 457 -16.29 -6.13 24.96
CA LEU A 457 -17.70 -5.91 24.63
C LEU A 457 -17.84 -5.67 23.13
N TYR A 458 -18.80 -6.29 22.52
CA TYR A 458 -19.13 -6.13 21.11
C TYR A 458 -20.39 -5.28 20.95
N THR A 459 -20.35 -4.30 20.05
CA THR A 459 -21.49 -3.39 19.81
C THR A 459 -22.72 -4.09 19.24
N GLY A 460 -22.54 -5.25 18.64
CA GLY A 460 -23.61 -6.08 18.09
C GLY A 460 -23.49 -6.25 16.59
N ASP A 461 -24.23 -7.21 16.09
CA ASP A 461 -24.29 -7.62 14.69
C ASP A 461 -25.27 -6.70 13.92
N LEU A 462 -24.76 -6.08 12.86
CA LEU A 462 -25.51 -5.20 11.96
C LEU A 462 -25.51 -5.80 10.55
N THR A 463 -26.62 -6.40 10.20
CA THR A 463 -26.77 -7.16 8.96
C THR A 463 -27.11 -6.33 7.72
N ASP A 464 -27.28 -5.01 7.84
CA ASP A 464 -27.64 -4.10 6.74
C ASP A 464 -26.97 -2.73 6.92
N ALA A 465 -26.36 -2.22 5.87
CA ALA A 465 -25.55 -1.02 5.87
C ALA A 465 -26.04 0.02 4.84
N PRO A 466 -27.25 0.59 5.00
CA PRO A 466 -27.85 1.47 3.99
C PRO A 466 -27.05 2.77 3.80
N THR A 467 -26.82 3.13 2.54
CA THR A 467 -26.19 4.41 2.17
C THR A 467 -27.10 5.59 2.52
N PRO A 468 -26.60 6.74 3.00
CA PRO A 468 -25.18 7.07 3.21
C PRO A 468 -24.63 6.69 4.59
N LYS A 469 -25.45 6.26 5.54
CA LYS A 469 -25.04 6.05 6.94
C LYS A 469 -24.15 4.84 7.14
N GLY A 470 -24.39 3.75 6.39
CA GLY A 470 -23.67 2.50 6.58
C GLY A 470 -23.99 1.78 7.88
N ALA A 471 -23.17 0.81 8.22
CA ALA A 471 -23.17 0.08 9.48
C ALA A 471 -21.77 0.10 10.12
N THR A 472 -21.73 0.02 11.44
CA THR A 472 -20.48 0.02 12.21
C THR A 472 -20.54 -1.06 13.27
N GLU A 473 -19.54 -1.94 13.28
CA GLU A 473 -19.33 -2.91 14.34
C GLU A 473 -18.01 -2.64 15.04
N ALA A 474 -17.98 -2.75 16.36
CA ALA A 474 -16.80 -2.44 17.14
C ALA A 474 -16.68 -3.31 18.40
N PHE A 475 -15.45 -3.45 18.86
CA PHE A 475 -15.10 -4.00 20.15
C PHE A 475 -14.60 -2.91 21.09
N TYR A 476 -15.14 -2.89 22.31
CA TYR A 476 -14.57 -2.18 23.44
C TYR A 476 -13.70 -3.13 24.21
N ILE A 477 -12.41 -2.83 24.27
CA ILE A 477 -11.40 -3.67 24.90
C ILE A 477 -10.96 -2.98 26.19
N LYS A 478 -11.30 -3.59 27.31
CA LYS A 478 -11.06 -3.03 28.65
C LYS A 478 -9.64 -3.30 29.15
N ASP A 479 -9.21 -2.51 30.12
CA ASP A 479 -7.89 -2.59 30.76
C ASP A 479 -7.62 -3.91 31.49
N ASN A 480 -8.66 -4.66 31.83
CA ASN A 480 -8.56 -5.98 32.46
C ASN A 480 -8.27 -7.13 31.48
N LEU A 481 -8.33 -6.91 30.16
CA LEU A 481 -7.84 -7.89 29.19
C LEU A 481 -6.32 -7.93 29.22
N LYS A 482 -5.75 -8.90 29.90
CA LYS A 482 -4.31 -9.06 30.11
C LYS A 482 -3.83 -10.43 29.63
N ASN A 483 -2.57 -10.47 29.20
CA ASN A 483 -1.90 -11.70 28.77
C ASN A 483 -2.69 -12.49 27.70
N ASP A 484 -3.36 -11.75 26.78
CA ASP A 484 -4.11 -12.32 25.68
C ASP A 484 -3.53 -11.91 24.33
N PHE A 485 -3.67 -12.78 23.34
CA PHE A 485 -3.17 -12.58 22.00
C PHE A 485 -4.26 -12.99 21.02
N GLY A 486 -5.00 -12.00 20.52
CA GLY A 486 -6.21 -12.22 19.74
C GLY A 486 -6.14 -11.61 18.35
N MET A 487 -6.84 -12.24 17.46
CA MET A 487 -6.96 -11.87 16.05
C MET A 487 -8.23 -11.07 15.82
N ILE A 488 -8.12 -9.98 15.07
CA ILE A 488 -9.24 -9.23 14.51
C ILE A 488 -9.45 -9.71 13.08
N SER A 489 -10.60 -10.29 12.81
CA SER A 489 -10.99 -10.71 11.45
C SER A 489 -12.36 -10.18 11.08
N VAL A 490 -12.57 -10.05 9.77
CA VAL A 490 -13.85 -9.68 9.18
C VAL A 490 -14.31 -10.85 8.32
N ASN A 491 -15.53 -11.27 8.50
CA ASN A 491 -16.21 -12.26 7.68
C ASN A 491 -17.20 -11.56 6.76
N ASN A 492 -17.21 -11.92 5.49
CA ASN A 492 -18.25 -11.51 4.55
C ASN A 492 -19.34 -12.60 4.57
N TYR A 493 -20.38 -12.36 5.35
CA TYR A 493 -21.50 -13.28 5.43
C TYR A 493 -22.31 -13.27 4.14
N SER A 494 -22.61 -12.10 3.61
CA SER A 494 -23.35 -11.98 2.36
C SER A 494 -23.07 -10.69 1.59
N GLY A 495 -23.30 -10.72 0.30
CA GLY A 495 -23.15 -9.59 -0.60
C GLY A 495 -21.76 -9.51 -1.24
N ASN A 496 -21.58 -8.49 -2.06
CA ASN A 496 -20.29 -8.16 -2.67
C ASN A 496 -19.78 -6.86 -2.05
N PRO A 497 -18.98 -6.94 -0.97
CA PRO A 497 -18.51 -5.76 -0.29
C PRO A 497 -17.60 -4.94 -1.21
N GLY A 498 -17.85 -3.64 -1.22
CA GLY A 498 -16.92 -2.66 -1.76
C GLY A 498 -15.72 -2.45 -0.83
N LEU A 499 -15.23 -1.24 -0.78
CA LEU A 499 -14.23 -0.84 0.19
C LEU A 499 -14.92 -0.53 1.53
N PHE A 500 -14.26 -0.88 2.63
CA PHE A 500 -14.73 -0.57 3.97
C PHE A 500 -13.61 0.05 4.82
N GLU A 501 -13.95 0.51 5.99
CA GLU A 501 -13.04 1.21 6.90
C GLU A 501 -12.73 0.34 8.13
N LEU A 502 -11.49 0.43 8.64
CA LEU A 502 -11.09 -0.04 9.96
C LEU A 502 -10.63 1.15 10.78
N PHE A 503 -11.08 1.27 12.00
CA PHE A 503 -10.67 2.34 12.91
C PHE A 503 -10.22 1.82 14.26
N ILE A 504 -9.31 2.55 14.89
CA ILE A 504 -8.86 2.32 16.27
C ILE A 504 -8.92 3.65 17.03
N GLY A 505 -9.39 3.60 18.25
CA GLY A 505 -9.50 4.76 19.13
C GLY A 505 -9.32 4.41 20.58
N ALA A 506 -9.25 5.45 21.42
CA ALA A 506 -9.24 5.35 22.86
C ALA A 506 -10.68 5.39 23.42
N ASP A 507 -10.88 4.79 24.59
CA ASP A 507 -12.07 4.95 25.42
C ASP A 507 -11.69 5.60 26.76
N PRO A 508 -11.39 6.92 26.77
CA PRO A 508 -10.85 7.60 27.93
C PRO A 508 -11.83 7.64 29.10
N ASP A 509 -13.13 7.64 28.84
CA ASP A 509 -14.17 7.71 29.85
C ASP A 509 -14.48 6.35 30.48
N LYS A 510 -13.90 5.27 29.99
CA LYS A 510 -14.15 3.87 30.43
C LYS A 510 -15.64 3.51 30.44
N LYS A 511 -16.43 4.13 29.54
CA LYS A 511 -17.86 3.89 29.45
C LYS A 511 -18.12 2.54 28.81
N ILE A 512 -19.06 1.82 29.39
CA ILE A 512 -19.63 0.66 28.75
C ILE A 512 -20.67 1.19 27.76
N TYR A 513 -20.37 1.08 26.47
CA TYR A 513 -21.34 1.42 25.44
C TYR A 513 -22.21 0.20 25.16
N ASP A 514 -23.49 0.43 25.09
CA ASP A 514 -24.45 -0.51 24.56
C ASP A 514 -24.58 -0.34 23.02
N HIS A 515 -25.57 -0.95 22.41
CA HIS A 515 -25.80 -0.89 20.96
C HIS A 515 -25.92 0.52 20.36
N ASN A 516 -26.17 1.53 21.18
CA ASN A 516 -26.39 2.91 20.75
C ASN A 516 -25.22 3.82 21.13
N GLY A 517 -24.08 3.24 21.47
CA GLY A 517 -22.86 3.98 21.79
C GLY A 517 -22.40 4.87 20.64
N ILE A 518 -21.96 6.07 20.96
CA ILE A 518 -21.37 7.01 20.01
C ILE A 518 -19.87 7.01 20.19
N ILE A 519 -19.13 6.65 19.14
CA ILE A 519 -17.69 6.81 19.11
C ILE A 519 -17.38 8.21 18.61
N ASN A 520 -16.79 9.04 19.47
CA ASN A 520 -16.39 10.38 19.07
C ASN A 520 -15.18 10.30 18.13
N ALA A 521 -15.25 11.00 17.00
CA ALA A 521 -14.16 11.06 16.04
C ALA A 521 -12.85 11.63 16.63
N GLU A 522 -12.93 12.47 17.65
CA GLU A 522 -11.78 13.01 18.38
C GLU A 522 -10.99 11.94 19.15
N ASN A 523 -11.65 10.84 19.50
CA ASN A 523 -11.03 9.71 20.21
C ASN A 523 -10.46 8.65 19.24
N LEU A 524 -10.60 8.85 17.95
CA LEU A 524 -9.98 7.97 16.96
C LEU A 524 -8.50 8.30 16.80
N ALA A 525 -7.65 7.34 17.08
CA ALA A 525 -6.21 7.46 16.83
C ALA A 525 -5.94 7.45 15.32
N PHE A 526 -6.64 6.59 14.59
CA PHE A 526 -6.59 6.53 13.13
C PHE A 526 -7.76 5.76 12.53
N LYS A 527 -7.94 5.99 11.23
CA LYS A 527 -8.93 5.34 10.40
C LYS A 527 -8.31 4.93 9.07
N PHE A 528 -8.48 3.68 8.69
CA PHE A 528 -8.09 3.18 7.38
C PHE A 528 -9.29 3.14 6.47
N THR A 529 -9.13 3.69 5.29
CA THR A 529 -10.14 3.64 4.23
C THR A 529 -9.62 2.75 3.10
N GLY A 530 -10.51 2.12 2.38
CA GLY A 530 -10.13 1.35 1.20
C GLY A 530 -9.67 -0.08 1.49
N LEU A 531 -10.03 -0.65 2.64
CA LEU A 531 -9.86 -2.06 2.89
C LEU A 531 -10.82 -2.89 2.03
N SER A 532 -10.40 -4.06 1.61
CA SER A 532 -11.18 -4.94 0.73
C SER A 532 -11.08 -6.38 1.17
N MET A 533 -12.21 -7.09 1.09
CA MET A 533 -12.23 -8.54 1.28
C MET A 533 -11.61 -9.30 0.10
N ASN A 534 -11.48 -8.68 -1.07
CA ASN A 534 -11.16 -9.36 -2.32
C ASN A 534 -12.13 -10.53 -2.59
N ASP A 535 -11.60 -11.72 -2.89
CA ASP A 535 -12.39 -12.94 -3.07
C ASP A 535 -12.42 -13.84 -1.81
N ASP A 536 -12.02 -13.29 -0.66
CA ASP A 536 -11.96 -14.02 0.60
C ASP A 536 -13.27 -13.87 1.39
N ASN A 537 -13.76 -14.97 1.96
CA ASN A 537 -14.92 -14.93 2.82
C ASN A 537 -14.57 -14.44 4.22
N GLU A 538 -13.35 -14.71 4.69
CA GLU A 538 -12.84 -14.25 5.98
C GLU A 538 -11.42 -13.73 5.82
N LYS A 539 -11.11 -12.59 6.44
CA LYS A 539 -9.82 -11.94 6.35
C LYS A 539 -9.38 -11.37 7.70
N CYS A 540 -8.12 -11.64 8.09
CA CYS A 540 -7.52 -11.06 9.28
C CYS A 540 -6.88 -9.72 8.93
N PHE A 541 -7.23 -8.67 9.67
CA PHE A 541 -6.71 -7.30 9.50
C PHE A 541 -5.74 -6.89 10.59
N GLY A 542 -5.71 -7.60 11.70
CA GLY A 542 -4.77 -7.30 12.76
C GLY A 542 -4.81 -8.27 13.92
N ILE A 543 -3.86 -8.09 14.81
CA ILE A 543 -3.74 -8.86 16.04
C ILE A 543 -3.58 -7.89 17.20
N ILE A 544 -4.28 -8.15 18.27
CA ILE A 544 -4.13 -7.46 19.54
C ILE A 544 -3.21 -8.29 20.44
N ASP A 545 -2.06 -7.73 20.82
CA ASP A 545 -1.13 -8.30 21.79
C ASP A 545 -1.29 -7.54 23.12
N SER A 546 -2.10 -8.07 24.01
CA SER A 546 -2.30 -7.52 25.37
C SER A 546 -1.33 -8.19 26.34
N GLN A 547 -0.46 -7.39 26.93
CA GLN A 547 0.42 -7.79 28.04
C GLN A 547 -0.18 -7.31 29.38
N GLU A 548 0.58 -7.39 30.48
CA GLU A 548 0.12 -6.94 31.80
C GLU A 548 -0.18 -5.43 31.81
N ASP A 549 0.76 -4.62 31.31
CA ASP A 549 0.72 -3.15 31.38
C ASP A 549 0.81 -2.46 30.00
N SER A 550 0.63 -3.21 28.92
CA SER A 550 0.70 -2.66 27.57
C SER A 550 -0.18 -3.43 26.61
N ARG A 551 -0.67 -2.72 25.61
CA ARG A 551 -1.43 -3.29 24.50
C ARG A 551 -0.94 -2.76 23.18
N GLU A 552 -0.85 -3.63 22.19
CA GLU A 552 -0.42 -3.27 20.86
C GLU A 552 -1.34 -3.88 19.82
N PHE A 553 -1.58 -3.13 18.76
CA PHE A 553 -2.19 -3.63 17.54
C PHE A 553 -1.11 -3.91 16.50
N ILE A 554 -1.07 -5.11 15.98
CA ILE A 554 -0.13 -5.53 14.94
C ILE A 554 -0.90 -5.64 13.64
N PHE A 555 -0.55 -4.81 12.66
CA PHE A 555 -1.19 -4.80 11.34
C PHE A 555 -0.85 -6.07 10.56
N VAL A 556 -1.87 -6.80 10.14
CA VAL A 556 -1.75 -8.01 9.34
C VAL A 556 -2.82 -7.96 8.24
N ASP A 557 -2.44 -8.20 7.00
CA ASP A 557 -3.37 -8.46 5.91
C ASP A 557 -3.14 -9.89 5.43
N SER A 558 -3.94 -10.79 5.96
CA SER A 558 -3.85 -12.21 5.62
C SER A 558 -5.21 -12.72 5.20
N SER A 559 -5.33 -13.06 3.92
CA SER A 559 -6.41 -13.91 3.46
C SER A 559 -6.27 -15.24 4.18
N SER A 560 -7.11 -15.46 5.16
CA SER A 560 -7.00 -16.60 6.02
C SER A 560 -7.48 -17.85 5.30
N GLY A 561 -6.65 -18.88 5.30
CA GLY A 561 -7.20 -20.23 5.30
C GLY A 561 -7.79 -20.57 6.68
N PHE A 562 -8.19 -19.54 7.46
CA PHE A 562 -8.77 -19.66 8.79
C PHE A 562 -10.20 -20.18 8.74
N ASP A 563 -10.94 -19.95 7.65
CA ASP A 563 -12.29 -20.48 7.39
C ASP A 563 -12.40 -22.00 7.50
N ARG A 564 -11.26 -22.71 7.46
CA ARG A 564 -11.20 -24.17 7.55
C ARG A 564 -10.61 -24.70 8.84
N VAL A 565 -10.22 -23.82 9.73
CA VAL A 565 -9.63 -24.22 11.02
C VAL A 565 -10.71 -24.06 12.09
N PRO A 566 -11.14 -25.13 12.78
CA PRO A 566 -12.11 -25.05 13.85
C PRO A 566 -11.69 -24.00 14.89
N ALA A 567 -12.65 -23.25 15.40
CA ALA A 567 -12.44 -22.13 16.30
C ALA A 567 -11.52 -22.43 17.52
N TYR A 568 -11.40 -23.69 17.87
CA TYR A 568 -10.69 -24.17 19.07
C TYR A 568 -9.48 -25.05 18.75
N SER A 569 -8.84 -24.91 17.58
CA SER A 569 -7.71 -25.78 17.29
C SER A 569 -6.38 -25.19 17.74
N ASP A 570 -5.48 -26.06 18.24
CA ASP A 570 -4.07 -25.75 18.54
C ASP A 570 -3.35 -25.08 17.34
N LEU A 571 -3.91 -25.22 16.15
CA LEU A 571 -3.38 -24.60 14.93
C LEU A 571 -3.51 -23.09 14.94
N LYS A 572 -4.60 -22.52 15.48
CA LYS A 572 -4.75 -21.05 15.62
C LYS A 572 -3.68 -20.49 16.56
N GLU A 573 -3.45 -21.16 17.68
CA GLU A 573 -2.39 -20.76 18.61
C GLU A 573 -0.99 -20.77 17.97
N VAL A 574 -0.69 -21.82 17.20
CA VAL A 574 0.60 -21.90 16.47
C VAL A 574 0.73 -20.77 15.46
N MET A 575 -0.34 -20.44 14.72
CA MET A 575 -0.33 -19.34 13.75
C MET A 575 -0.19 -17.98 14.42
N LEU A 576 -0.94 -17.74 15.50
CA LEU A 576 -0.84 -16.52 16.29
C LEU A 576 0.57 -16.33 16.84
N ASN A 577 1.17 -17.38 17.41
CA ASN A 577 2.53 -17.35 17.91
C ASN A 577 3.56 -17.12 16.78
N ALA A 578 3.34 -17.68 15.60
CA ALA A 578 4.19 -17.44 14.43
C ALA A 578 4.14 -15.96 13.99
N ILE A 579 2.94 -15.35 13.95
CA ILE A 579 2.78 -13.93 13.62
C ILE A 579 3.41 -13.05 14.69
N ARG A 580 3.22 -13.38 15.97
CA ARG A 580 3.87 -12.69 17.10
C ARG A 580 5.39 -12.72 16.98
N SER A 581 5.95 -13.89 16.67
CA SER A 581 7.39 -14.06 16.43
C SER A 581 7.86 -13.23 15.23
N MET A 582 7.12 -13.24 14.13
CA MET A 582 7.42 -12.43 12.94
C MET A 582 7.35 -10.93 13.22
N ALA A 583 6.44 -10.48 14.06
CA ALA A 583 6.34 -9.07 14.44
C ALA A 583 7.47 -8.64 15.38
N LYS A 584 7.87 -9.48 16.35
CA LYS A 584 8.89 -9.14 17.34
C LYS A 584 10.33 -9.17 16.79
N ASN A 585 10.63 -10.05 15.85
CA ASN A 585 11.98 -10.30 15.34
C ASN A 585 12.23 -9.61 13.99
N ARG A 586 11.93 -8.31 13.90
CA ARG A 586 12.10 -7.51 12.69
C ARG A 586 13.02 -6.33 12.90
N LEU A 587 13.56 -5.82 11.81
CA LEU A 587 14.11 -4.48 11.78
C LEU A 587 12.95 -3.50 11.53
N TYR A 588 12.83 -2.49 12.38
CA TYR A 588 11.83 -1.43 12.26
C TYR A 588 12.41 -0.20 11.57
N LEU A 589 11.52 0.65 11.04
CA LEU A 589 11.92 1.82 10.27
C LEU A 589 12.74 2.81 11.11
N ASN A 590 12.38 3.01 12.38
CA ASN A 590 13.12 3.87 13.31
C ASN A 590 14.59 3.45 13.38
N GLU A 591 14.86 2.16 13.65
CA GLU A 591 16.22 1.62 13.68
C GLU A 591 16.93 1.72 12.32
N LEU A 592 16.20 1.58 11.22
CA LEU A 592 16.79 1.70 9.88
C LEU A 592 17.22 3.14 9.61
N ILE A 593 16.37 4.12 9.95
CA ILE A 593 16.66 5.56 9.81
C ILE A 593 17.94 5.90 10.56
N GLU A 594 18.02 5.54 11.84
CA GLU A 594 19.20 5.81 12.67
C GLU A 594 20.47 5.14 12.12
N LYS A 595 20.38 3.84 11.74
CA LYS A 595 21.51 3.12 11.16
C LYS A 595 21.98 3.68 9.82
N LEU A 596 21.12 4.39 9.09
CA LEU A 596 21.47 5.04 7.83
C LEU A 596 21.92 6.50 8.02
N GLY A 597 21.92 7.00 9.27
CA GLY A 597 22.40 8.31 9.64
C GLY A 597 21.35 9.41 9.53
N GLY A 598 20.07 9.06 9.59
CA GLY A 598 18.96 9.96 9.87
C GLY A 598 18.69 10.05 11.36
N GLU A 599 17.77 10.91 11.75
CA GLU A 599 17.33 11.15 13.12
C GLU A 599 15.83 10.97 13.22
N VAL A 600 15.35 10.23 14.24
CA VAL A 600 13.94 10.17 14.58
C VAL A 600 13.68 11.18 15.68
N VAL A 601 12.80 12.14 15.43
CA VAL A 601 12.47 13.24 16.34
C VAL A 601 11.06 13.06 16.91
N LEU A 602 10.86 13.52 18.13
CA LEU A 602 9.57 13.48 18.84
C LEU A 602 8.74 14.74 18.61
N ASP A 603 9.38 15.80 18.18
CA ASP A 603 8.73 17.06 17.85
C ASP A 603 8.48 17.14 16.35
N LYS A 604 7.21 17.27 15.99
CA LYS A 604 6.75 17.34 14.60
C LYS A 604 7.29 18.57 13.87
N GLU A 605 7.38 19.71 14.54
CA GLU A 605 7.83 20.96 13.95
C GLU A 605 9.33 20.96 13.60
N SER A 606 10.10 20.15 14.32
CA SER A 606 11.53 19.99 14.06
C SER A 606 11.86 19.01 12.94
N ALA A 607 10.87 18.29 12.41
CA ALA A 607 11.05 17.24 11.42
C ALA A 607 11.11 17.77 9.97
N ASP A 608 11.97 17.17 9.15
CA ASP A 608 11.95 17.39 7.71
C ASP A 608 10.82 16.57 7.02
N TYR A 609 10.41 15.47 7.66
CA TYR A 609 9.35 14.58 7.18
C TYR A 609 8.46 14.10 8.32
N ASP A 610 7.17 14.34 8.16
CA ASP A 610 6.16 13.83 9.08
C ASP A 610 5.65 12.45 8.61
N LEU A 611 5.96 11.42 9.38
CA LEU A 611 5.53 10.04 9.17
C LEU A 611 4.43 9.61 10.15
N SER A 612 3.65 10.56 10.70
CA SER A 612 2.43 10.19 11.44
C SER A 612 1.44 9.46 10.53
N ILE A 613 0.62 8.58 11.08
CA ILE A 613 -0.31 7.74 10.28
C ILE A 613 -1.22 8.59 9.39
N ASN A 614 -1.73 9.70 9.92
CA ASN A 614 -2.65 10.58 9.19
C ASN A 614 -1.97 11.33 8.01
N ASN A 615 -0.65 11.48 8.05
CA ASN A 615 0.15 12.10 7.00
C ASN A 615 0.88 11.10 6.11
N LEU A 616 0.76 9.80 6.39
CA LEU A 616 1.25 8.77 5.50
C LEU A 616 0.43 8.77 4.20
N VAL A 617 0.82 9.62 3.28
CA VAL A 617 0.34 9.55 1.91
C VAL A 617 1.04 8.39 1.18
N LYS A 618 0.41 7.90 0.13
CA LYS A 618 0.91 6.80 -0.72
C LYS A 618 2.36 6.98 -1.17
N ASP A 619 2.85 8.20 -1.19
CA ASP A 619 4.20 8.55 -1.64
C ASP A 619 5.25 8.67 -0.53
N SER A 620 4.87 8.65 0.76
CA SER A 620 5.83 8.80 1.87
C SER A 620 6.87 7.68 1.89
N PHE A 621 6.43 6.43 1.76
CA PHE A 621 7.36 5.30 1.64
C PHE A 621 8.05 5.23 0.28
N ASN A 622 7.42 5.74 -0.78
CA ASN A 622 8.03 5.84 -2.10
C ASN A 622 9.27 6.74 -2.06
N PHE A 623 9.19 7.87 -1.36
CA PHE A 623 10.33 8.75 -1.18
C PHE A 623 11.48 8.07 -0.43
N LEU A 624 11.17 7.39 0.69
CA LEU A 624 12.17 6.74 1.53
C LEU A 624 12.89 5.59 0.82
N PHE A 625 12.15 4.80 0.03
CA PHE A 625 12.67 3.56 -0.57
C PHE A 625 12.99 3.68 -2.06
N LYS A 626 12.93 4.89 -2.62
CA LYS A 626 13.39 5.18 -3.98
C LYS A 626 14.91 5.00 -4.02
N ALA A 627 15.38 4.11 -4.89
CA ALA A 627 16.81 3.99 -5.13
C ALA A 627 17.31 5.24 -5.87
N ASP A 628 18.41 5.82 -5.42
CA ASP A 628 19.17 6.75 -6.23
C ASP A 628 19.77 6.00 -7.42
N VAL A 629 19.47 6.46 -8.60
CA VAL A 629 20.10 6.04 -9.85
C VAL A 629 21.16 7.05 -10.23
#